data_9fd6a21a85bb3bb6ec9b29b8290e8841
#
_entry.id   9fd6a21a85bb3bb6ec9b29b8290e8841
#
_cell.length_a   1.000
_cell.length_b   1.000
_cell.length_c   1.000
_cell.angle_alpha   90.00
_cell.angle_beta   90.00
_cell.angle_gamma   90.00
#
_symmetry.space_group_name_H-M   'P 1'
#
loop_
_entity.id
_entity.type
_entity.pdbx_description
1 polymer ?
#
loop_
_entity_poly.entity_id
_entity_poly.type
_entity_poly.pdbx_seq_one_letter_code
_entity_poly.pdbx_strand_id
1 'polypeptide(L)'
;VAPDSNDIILDPNWIPSGSLTLADAVAIATARGRDYQLRKESLYNTTLDLTGQRHEYVAQWFGTIDGGYTRNESDEFVDAGGSFGFDQLLADGTQISAGIAADWLRYLTGDPDTSLGSVLTASISKPLLRGSTKEVVQENLTQAELNVLYAIRSFSRFRKEFVVSIVSDYLRTLQSLDRVKNAQNNYRSLQASYEEAAIKAQAGRLRPYEADQTKQQMLQARDSLAQFQRQYQQALDSFKLTLALPVDANIVLDSAVLVDLSSMKVTEPNFLVPDAIEVALQTRLDLATAYDKVDDAHRKVNVTADALRARLDLVASARVDSTEETQWERLRFHDGAYDIGMVLDLPLDKLSERNAYRKTLISYLQVKRDYELAVDEVKLDVRNAYRGLIEASERHAIQKNSLELAQERVNSTTLQLQAGRVDSRDLLESQDALFAAQNETTSTLVNYMLAKLNFYRDVGILNVKPDGLWESLEKTDKKLF
;
A
#
# COMPACT_ATOMS: atom_id res chain seq x y z
N VAL A 1 -14.58 0.35 15.94
CA VAL A 1 -14.31 -1.06 16.25
C VAL A 1 -12.84 -1.13 16.55
N ALA A 2 -12.48 -1.38 17.83
CA ALA A 2 -11.10 -1.59 18.22
C ALA A 2 -10.55 -2.78 17.42
N PRO A 3 -9.27 -2.77 16.97
CA PRO A 3 -8.67 -3.91 16.32
C PRO A 3 -8.76 -5.12 17.27
N ASP A 4 -9.27 -6.24 16.73
CA ASP A 4 -9.36 -7.49 17.49
C ASP A 4 -7.98 -7.86 18.03
N SER A 5 -7.95 -8.16 19.34
CA SER A 5 -6.79 -8.52 20.13
C SER A 5 -6.18 -9.89 19.78
N ASN A 6 -6.48 -10.43 18.62
CA ASN A 6 -5.87 -11.64 18.05
C ASN A 6 -4.73 -11.37 17.05
N ASP A 7 -4.41 -10.12 16.78
CA ASP A 7 -3.11 -9.82 16.21
C ASP A 7 -2.08 -10.20 17.28
N ILE A 8 -1.32 -11.23 17.02
CA ILE A 8 -0.15 -11.61 17.82
C ILE A 8 0.70 -10.34 17.90
N ILE A 9 0.58 -9.63 19.01
CA ILE A 9 1.49 -8.53 19.34
C ILE A 9 2.80 -9.25 19.64
N LEU A 10 3.60 -9.46 18.58
CA LEU A 10 4.96 -9.92 18.77
C LEU A 10 5.62 -8.88 19.67
N ASP A 11 6.12 -9.35 20.83
CA ASP A 11 6.87 -8.51 21.77
C ASP A 11 7.81 -7.62 20.96
N PRO A 12 7.82 -6.28 21.15
CA PRO A 12 8.72 -5.38 20.43
C PRO A 12 10.20 -5.81 20.54
N ASN A 13 10.56 -6.53 21.59
CA ASN A 13 11.90 -7.05 21.85
C ASN A 13 12.08 -8.51 21.40
N TRP A 14 11.05 -9.16 20.86
CA TRP A 14 11.19 -10.53 20.39
C TRP A 14 12.15 -10.58 19.19
N ILE A 15 13.23 -11.31 19.36
CA ILE A 15 14.21 -11.64 18.33
C ILE A 15 14.09 -13.14 18.06
N PRO A 16 14.00 -13.59 16.80
CA PRO A 16 13.94 -15.02 16.49
C PRO A 16 15.13 -15.75 17.10
N SER A 17 14.88 -16.67 18.03
CA SER A 17 15.92 -17.57 18.57
C SER A 17 15.98 -18.81 17.67
N GLY A 18 16.78 -18.76 16.61
CA GLY A 18 16.92 -19.88 15.69
C GLY A 18 17.08 -19.45 14.22
N SER A 19 16.90 -20.39 13.31
CA SER A 19 16.86 -20.06 11.87
C SER A 19 15.53 -19.42 11.51
N LEU A 20 15.59 -18.24 10.88
CA LEU A 20 14.42 -17.51 10.39
C LEU A 20 13.88 -18.20 9.14
N THR A 21 12.67 -18.75 9.22
CA THR A 21 12.00 -19.32 8.03
C THR A 21 11.37 -18.21 7.18
N LEU A 22 11.03 -18.56 5.95
CA LEU A 22 10.33 -17.61 5.06
C LEU A 22 8.95 -17.20 5.62
N ALA A 23 8.24 -18.13 6.27
CA ALA A 23 6.96 -17.86 6.91
C ALA A 23 7.10 -16.88 8.07
N ASP A 24 8.11 -17.08 8.94
CA ASP A 24 8.39 -16.17 10.04
C ASP A 24 8.77 -14.77 9.55
N ALA A 25 9.57 -14.68 8.49
CA ALA A 25 9.96 -13.42 7.88
C ALA A 25 8.74 -12.62 7.39
N VAL A 26 7.81 -13.27 6.70
CA VAL A 26 6.56 -12.64 6.25
C VAL A 26 5.68 -12.24 7.43
N ALA A 27 5.54 -13.10 8.45
CA ALA A 27 4.76 -12.79 9.65
C ALA A 27 5.32 -11.58 10.42
N ILE A 28 6.65 -11.51 10.61
CA ILE A 28 7.32 -10.37 11.25
C ILE A 28 7.11 -9.09 10.42
N ALA A 29 7.33 -9.17 9.11
CA ALA A 29 7.18 -8.03 8.21
C ALA A 29 5.75 -7.47 8.20
N THR A 30 4.72 -8.33 8.21
CA THR A 30 3.32 -7.90 8.28
C THR A 30 2.94 -7.34 9.63
N ALA A 31 3.52 -7.85 10.72
CA ALA A 31 3.25 -7.35 12.07
C ALA A 31 3.98 -6.03 12.39
N ARG A 32 5.22 -5.85 11.91
CA ARG A 32 6.10 -4.74 12.31
C ARG A 32 6.54 -3.84 11.17
N GLY A 33 6.41 -4.29 9.91
CA GLY A 33 6.89 -3.54 8.75
C GLY A 33 6.30 -2.14 8.72
N ARG A 34 7.17 -1.11 8.67
CA ARG A 34 6.76 0.31 8.71
C ARG A 34 5.85 0.65 7.54
N ASP A 35 6.16 0.18 6.34
CA ASP A 35 5.36 0.42 5.14
C ASP A 35 3.98 -0.24 5.24
N TYR A 36 3.93 -1.44 5.85
CA TYR A 36 2.67 -2.14 6.08
C TYR A 36 1.77 -1.38 7.07
N GLN A 37 2.34 -0.91 8.18
CA GLN A 37 1.62 -0.09 9.15
C GLN A 37 1.13 1.24 8.57
N LEU A 38 1.98 1.95 7.83
CA LEU A 38 1.60 3.19 7.13
C LEU A 38 0.41 2.98 6.18
N ARG A 39 0.38 1.86 5.45
CA ARG A 39 -0.75 1.55 4.55
C ARG A 39 -2.03 1.20 5.32
N LYS A 40 -1.89 0.49 6.45
CA LYS A 40 -3.02 0.19 7.35
C LYS A 40 -3.59 1.47 7.98
N GLU A 41 -2.73 2.37 8.43
CA GLU A 41 -3.11 3.69 8.96
C GLU A 41 -3.78 4.56 7.90
N SER A 42 -3.27 4.58 6.67
CA SER A 42 -3.90 5.29 5.54
C SER A 42 -5.31 4.78 5.25
N LEU A 43 -5.53 3.46 5.29
CA LEU A 43 -6.87 2.88 5.16
C LEU A 43 -7.77 3.33 6.31
N TYR A 44 -7.26 3.34 7.54
CA TYR A 44 -8.01 3.80 8.71
C TYR A 44 -8.39 5.28 8.60
N ASN A 45 -7.48 6.14 8.18
CA ASN A 45 -7.75 7.57 7.95
C ASN A 45 -8.88 7.77 6.94
N THR A 46 -8.89 7.00 5.83
CA THR A 46 -9.99 7.08 4.86
C THR A 46 -11.34 6.66 5.47
N THR A 47 -11.35 5.72 6.44
CA THR A 47 -12.59 5.36 7.15
C THR A 47 -13.03 6.44 8.14
N LEU A 48 -12.10 7.18 8.74
CA LEU A 48 -12.41 8.34 9.57
C LEU A 48 -13.04 9.47 8.73
N ASP A 49 -12.51 9.72 7.51
CA ASP A 49 -13.10 10.68 6.58
C ASP A 49 -14.56 10.33 6.26
N LEU A 50 -14.85 9.03 6.01
CA LEU A 50 -16.23 8.56 5.81
C LEU A 50 -17.10 8.82 7.06
N THR A 51 -16.55 8.59 8.25
CA THR A 51 -17.27 8.86 9.49
C THR A 51 -17.62 10.35 9.62
N GLY A 52 -16.68 11.23 9.23
CA GLY A 52 -16.90 12.67 9.16
C GLY A 52 -18.04 13.04 8.19
N GLN A 53 -18.01 12.47 6.97
CA GLN A 53 -19.06 12.71 5.98
C GLN A 53 -20.45 12.19 6.42
N ARG A 54 -20.51 11.06 7.11
CA ARG A 54 -21.76 10.55 7.69
C ARG A 54 -22.29 11.45 8.80
N HIS A 55 -21.40 12.08 9.55
CA HIS A 55 -21.78 12.99 10.64
C HIS A 55 -22.51 14.23 10.12
N GLU A 56 -22.26 14.69 8.90
CA GLU A 56 -22.96 15.83 8.28
C GLU A 56 -24.47 15.61 8.14
N TYR A 57 -24.93 14.34 8.09
CA TYR A 57 -26.34 13.97 7.97
C TYR A 57 -27.01 13.61 9.31
N VAL A 58 -26.27 13.69 10.41
CA VAL A 58 -26.78 13.49 11.77
C VAL A 58 -26.96 14.85 12.43
N ALA A 59 -27.88 14.97 13.37
CA ALA A 59 -28.04 16.20 14.14
C ALA A 59 -26.72 16.62 14.81
N GLN A 60 -26.22 17.79 14.44
CA GLN A 60 -24.99 18.38 14.96
C GLN A 60 -25.34 19.36 16.07
N TRP A 61 -25.06 18.96 17.30
CA TRP A 61 -25.32 19.77 18.46
C TRP A 61 -24.23 20.80 18.67
N PHE A 62 -24.60 22.04 18.95
CA PHE A 62 -23.68 23.12 19.29
C PHE A 62 -24.10 23.81 20.58
N GLY A 63 -23.14 24.36 21.28
CA GLY A 63 -23.35 25.23 22.43
C GLY A 63 -22.29 26.29 22.45
N THR A 64 -22.70 27.56 22.63
CA THR A 64 -21.79 28.69 22.80
C THR A 64 -22.09 29.41 24.11
N ILE A 65 -21.06 29.91 24.75
CA ILE A 65 -21.16 30.81 25.89
C ILE A 65 -20.21 31.96 25.58
N ASP A 66 -20.74 33.16 25.63
CA ASP A 66 -19.97 34.37 25.40
C ASP A 66 -20.19 35.37 26.53
N GLY A 67 -19.27 36.28 26.69
CA GLY A 67 -19.40 37.35 27.65
C GLY A 67 -18.50 38.52 27.26
N GLY A 68 -19.02 39.70 27.39
CA GLY A 68 -18.38 40.93 26.98
C GLY A 68 -18.47 42.06 28.02
N TYR A 69 -17.53 42.98 27.92
CA TYR A 69 -17.61 44.27 28.56
C TYR A 69 -17.44 45.34 27.47
N THR A 70 -18.42 46.21 27.36
CA THR A 70 -18.41 47.29 26.38
C THR A 70 -18.49 48.64 27.08
N ARG A 71 -17.58 49.55 26.67
CA ARG A 71 -17.59 50.93 27.10
C ARG A 71 -17.52 51.83 25.88
N ASN A 72 -18.57 52.65 25.71
CA ASN A 72 -18.67 53.68 24.70
C ASN A 72 -18.69 55.07 25.36
N GLU A 73 -18.77 56.14 24.56
CA GLU A 73 -18.86 57.52 25.10
C GLU A 73 -20.11 57.75 25.93
N SER A 74 -21.19 56.99 25.67
CA SER A 74 -22.52 57.19 26.31
C SER A 74 -22.85 56.08 27.32
N ASP A 75 -22.37 54.84 27.11
CA ASP A 75 -22.81 53.67 27.85
C ASP A 75 -21.69 52.75 28.24
N GLU A 76 -21.82 52.13 29.39
CA GLU A 76 -20.96 51.09 29.91
C GLU A 76 -21.83 49.92 30.36
N PHE A 77 -21.61 48.74 29.77
CA PHE A 77 -22.37 47.54 30.10
C PHE A 77 -21.55 46.27 30.07
N VAL A 78 -22.03 45.26 30.79
CA VAL A 78 -21.53 43.87 30.76
C VAL A 78 -22.64 43.02 30.16
N ASP A 79 -22.28 42.18 29.23
CA ASP A 79 -23.14 41.21 28.61
C ASP A 79 -22.62 39.78 28.78
N ALA A 80 -23.51 38.82 28.86
CA ALA A 80 -23.22 37.41 28.84
C ALA A 80 -24.33 36.70 28.09
N GLY A 81 -23.92 35.86 27.14
CA GLY A 81 -24.85 35.12 26.31
C GLY A 81 -24.54 33.63 26.30
N GLY A 82 -25.51 32.84 25.94
CA GLY A 82 -25.33 31.43 25.69
C GLY A 82 -26.36 30.94 24.69
N SER A 83 -25.93 30.06 23.78
CA SER A 83 -26.83 29.39 22.85
C SER A 83 -26.61 27.90 22.87
N PHE A 84 -27.68 27.16 22.69
CA PHE A 84 -27.66 25.70 22.53
C PHE A 84 -28.65 25.31 21.44
N GLY A 85 -28.19 24.43 20.53
CA GLY A 85 -29.05 24.05 19.42
C GLY A 85 -28.47 22.87 18.63
N PHE A 86 -29.15 22.59 17.54
CA PHE A 86 -28.66 21.62 16.56
C PHE A 86 -28.97 22.05 15.13
N ASP A 87 -28.10 21.61 14.22
CA ASP A 87 -28.31 21.71 12.78
C ASP A 87 -28.29 20.28 12.19
N GLN A 88 -29.16 20.02 11.22
CA GLN A 88 -29.22 18.71 10.54
C GLN A 88 -29.51 18.91 9.07
N LEU A 89 -28.69 18.24 8.23
CA LEU A 89 -28.92 18.07 6.80
C LEU A 89 -29.57 16.73 6.54
N LEU A 90 -30.73 16.72 5.88
CA LEU A 90 -31.40 15.50 5.47
C LEU A 90 -30.96 15.04 4.07
N ALA A 91 -31.23 13.79 3.75
CA ALA A 91 -30.83 13.15 2.49
C ALA A 91 -31.42 13.80 1.21
N ASP A 92 -32.53 14.57 1.35
CA ASP A 92 -33.21 15.29 0.27
C ASP A 92 -32.76 16.76 0.19
N GLY A 93 -31.70 17.15 0.92
CA GLY A 93 -31.19 18.51 0.98
C GLY A 93 -31.95 19.44 1.94
N THR A 94 -32.97 18.96 2.64
CA THR A 94 -33.65 19.71 3.66
C THR A 94 -32.70 19.99 4.82
N GLN A 95 -32.56 21.27 5.19
CA GLN A 95 -31.81 21.71 6.36
C GLN A 95 -32.80 22.05 7.48
N ILE A 96 -32.58 21.50 8.65
CA ILE A 96 -33.36 21.76 9.86
C ILE A 96 -32.39 22.34 10.88
N SER A 97 -32.74 23.50 11.47
CA SER A 97 -32.04 24.02 12.63
C SER A 97 -33.02 24.39 13.72
N ALA A 98 -32.64 24.13 14.96
CA ALA A 98 -33.40 24.61 16.12
C ALA A 98 -32.42 24.93 17.25
N GLY A 99 -32.69 26.02 17.96
CA GLY A 99 -31.84 26.45 19.07
C GLY A 99 -32.54 27.39 20.01
N ILE A 100 -32.03 27.42 21.22
CA ILE A 100 -32.41 28.41 22.24
C ILE A 100 -31.18 29.25 22.57
N ALA A 101 -31.34 30.56 22.61
CA ALA A 101 -30.34 31.49 23.09
C ALA A 101 -30.89 32.23 24.31
N ALA A 102 -30.01 32.54 25.25
CA ALA A 102 -30.32 33.36 26.40
C ALA A 102 -29.24 34.44 26.54
N ASP A 103 -29.68 35.68 26.62
CA ASP A 103 -28.80 36.84 26.72
C ASP A 103 -29.08 37.59 28.00
N TRP A 104 -28.01 37.87 28.76
CA TRP A 104 -28.02 38.70 29.94
C TRP A 104 -27.21 39.97 29.68
N LEU A 105 -27.81 41.13 30.00
CA LEU A 105 -27.17 42.43 29.83
C LEU A 105 -27.38 43.27 31.07
N ARG A 106 -26.31 43.90 31.54
CA ARG A 106 -26.38 44.84 32.67
C ARG A 106 -25.66 46.14 32.33
N TYR A 107 -26.43 47.23 32.33
CA TYR A 107 -25.86 48.56 32.23
C TYR A 107 -25.20 48.98 33.56
N LEU A 108 -24.01 49.57 33.45
CA LEU A 108 -23.22 50.06 34.57
C LEU A 108 -23.25 51.58 34.69
N THR A 109 -23.70 52.30 33.65
CA THR A 109 -23.87 53.76 33.60
C THR A 109 -25.36 54.12 33.69
N GLY A 110 -25.70 55.16 34.48
CA GLY A 110 -27.08 55.57 34.76
C GLY A 110 -27.74 54.78 35.88
N ASP A 111 -29.03 54.57 35.81
CA ASP A 111 -29.73 53.63 36.68
C ASP A 111 -29.39 52.20 36.20
N PRO A 112 -28.85 51.36 37.07
CA PRO A 112 -28.41 50.04 36.69
C PRO A 112 -29.59 49.15 36.31
N ASP A 113 -29.83 49.03 35.03
CA ASP A 113 -30.90 48.18 34.49
C ASP A 113 -30.33 46.83 34.05
N THR A 114 -31.05 45.76 34.31
CA THR A 114 -30.63 44.40 33.99
C THR A 114 -31.71 43.72 33.20
N SER A 115 -31.37 43.24 32.00
CA SER A 115 -32.27 42.43 31.19
C SER A 115 -31.76 41.00 31.07
N LEU A 116 -32.64 40.03 31.10
CA LEU A 116 -32.37 38.62 30.84
C LEU A 116 -33.48 38.09 29.95
N GLY A 117 -33.15 37.89 28.70
CA GLY A 117 -34.07 37.37 27.68
C GLY A 117 -33.66 36.01 27.17
N SER A 118 -34.62 35.27 26.63
CA SER A 118 -34.35 34.07 25.83
C SER A 118 -35.13 34.08 24.52
N VAL A 119 -34.56 33.42 23.52
CA VAL A 119 -35.14 33.33 22.19
C VAL A 119 -35.06 31.89 21.74
N LEU A 120 -36.18 31.29 21.39
CA LEU A 120 -36.26 30.00 20.73
C LEU A 120 -36.38 30.24 19.22
N THR A 121 -35.47 29.64 18.45
CA THR A 121 -35.50 29.70 16.99
C THR A 121 -35.63 28.31 16.42
N ALA A 122 -36.40 28.15 15.35
CA ALA A 122 -36.44 26.94 14.55
C ALA A 122 -36.56 27.35 13.08
N SER A 123 -35.85 26.69 12.22
CA SER A 123 -35.94 26.89 10.77
C SER A 123 -35.85 25.58 9.98
N ILE A 124 -36.58 25.52 8.88
CA ILE A 124 -36.57 24.46 7.92
C ILE A 124 -36.41 25.09 6.55
N SER A 125 -35.38 24.66 5.81
CA SER A 125 -35.15 25.09 4.42
C SER A 125 -35.07 23.85 3.52
N LYS A 126 -36.00 23.76 2.56
CA LYS A 126 -36.09 22.64 1.62
C LYS A 126 -35.83 23.12 0.20
N PRO A 127 -34.76 22.65 -0.48
CA PRO A 127 -34.55 22.94 -1.89
C PRO A 127 -35.56 22.17 -2.74
N LEU A 128 -36.18 22.87 -3.70
CA LEU A 128 -37.19 22.30 -4.59
C LEU A 128 -36.68 22.08 -6.03
N LEU A 129 -35.65 22.78 -6.43
CA LEU A 129 -35.04 22.66 -7.78
C LEU A 129 -33.56 22.24 -7.69
N ARG A 130 -32.64 23.21 -7.58
CA ARG A 130 -31.20 22.90 -7.45
C ARG A 130 -30.92 22.31 -6.08
N GLY A 131 -30.20 21.16 -6.07
CA GLY A 131 -29.85 20.49 -4.81
C GLY A 131 -31.01 19.74 -4.15
N SER A 132 -32.13 19.47 -4.87
CA SER A 132 -33.28 18.74 -4.34
C SER A 132 -33.22 17.24 -4.52
N THR A 133 -32.27 16.74 -5.32
CA THR A 133 -32.15 15.31 -5.56
C THR A 133 -31.16 14.67 -4.59
N LYS A 134 -31.53 13.52 -4.05
CA LYS A 134 -30.69 12.76 -3.12
C LYS A 134 -29.29 12.48 -3.68
N GLU A 135 -29.21 12.18 -4.96
CA GLU A 135 -27.96 11.86 -5.66
C GLU A 135 -26.98 13.05 -5.66
N VAL A 136 -27.50 14.29 -5.77
CA VAL A 136 -26.68 15.50 -5.73
C VAL A 136 -26.28 15.85 -4.30
N VAL A 137 -27.21 15.75 -3.37
CA VAL A 137 -26.97 16.09 -1.95
C VAL A 137 -25.98 15.12 -1.32
N GLN A 138 -26.14 13.83 -1.60
CA GLN A 138 -25.31 12.78 -0.99
C GLN A 138 -24.08 12.40 -1.82
N GLU A 139 -23.74 13.15 -2.87
CA GLU A 139 -22.56 12.80 -3.69
C GLU A 139 -21.27 12.73 -2.88
N ASN A 140 -21.04 13.65 -1.94
CA ASN A 140 -19.86 13.64 -1.07
C ASN A 140 -19.82 12.38 -0.19
N LEU A 141 -20.97 11.98 0.36
CA LEU A 141 -21.09 10.76 1.15
C LEU A 141 -20.84 9.51 0.27
N THR A 142 -21.47 9.45 -0.89
CA THR A 142 -21.29 8.35 -1.85
C THR A 142 -19.82 8.25 -2.29
N GLN A 143 -19.18 9.39 -2.58
CA GLN A 143 -17.76 9.40 -2.93
C GLN A 143 -16.88 8.96 -1.75
N ALA A 144 -17.18 9.35 -0.52
CA ALA A 144 -16.44 8.89 0.65
C ALA A 144 -16.59 7.38 0.88
N GLU A 145 -17.79 6.81 0.67
CA GLU A 145 -18.01 5.36 0.72
C GLU A 145 -17.21 4.62 -0.34
N LEU A 146 -17.17 5.13 -1.58
CA LEU A 146 -16.35 4.56 -2.66
C LEU A 146 -14.86 4.72 -2.41
N ASN A 147 -14.43 5.85 -1.83
CA ASN A 147 -13.03 6.04 -1.46
C ASN A 147 -12.55 4.98 -0.45
N VAL A 148 -13.40 4.60 0.53
CA VAL A 148 -13.08 3.47 1.43
C VAL A 148 -12.97 2.16 0.66
N LEU A 149 -13.88 1.88 -0.28
CA LEU A 149 -13.78 0.69 -1.15
C LEU A 149 -12.47 0.69 -1.95
N TYR A 150 -12.08 1.82 -2.52
CA TYR A 150 -10.82 1.96 -3.27
C TYR A 150 -9.60 1.78 -2.37
N ALA A 151 -9.66 2.30 -1.14
CA ALA A 151 -8.60 2.10 -0.16
C ALA A 151 -8.47 0.63 0.26
N ILE A 152 -9.58 -0.10 0.44
CA ILE A 152 -9.59 -1.55 0.72
C ILE A 152 -8.97 -2.33 -0.45
N ARG A 153 -9.36 -2.04 -1.70
CA ARG A 153 -8.80 -2.69 -2.90
C ARG A 153 -7.31 -2.41 -3.05
N SER A 154 -6.90 -1.14 -2.83
CA SER A 154 -5.50 -0.73 -2.86
C SER A 154 -4.68 -1.43 -1.76
N PHE A 155 -5.21 -1.53 -0.54
CA PHE A 155 -4.56 -2.26 0.54
C PHE A 155 -4.45 -3.76 0.26
N SER A 156 -5.49 -4.38 -0.32
CA SER A 156 -5.47 -5.79 -0.72
C SER A 156 -4.40 -6.06 -1.79
N ARG A 157 -4.25 -5.16 -2.76
CA ARG A 157 -3.18 -5.24 -3.77
C ARG A 157 -1.81 -5.04 -3.13
N PHE A 158 -1.66 -4.01 -2.31
CA PHE A 158 -0.41 -3.75 -1.58
C PHE A 158 0.05 -4.97 -0.77
N ARG A 159 -0.87 -5.66 -0.08
CA ARG A 159 -0.53 -6.90 0.65
C ARG A 159 0.14 -7.95 -0.24
N LYS A 160 -0.38 -8.15 -1.46
CA LYS A 160 0.21 -9.10 -2.42
C LYS A 160 1.61 -8.64 -2.86
N GLU A 161 1.76 -7.37 -3.19
CA GLU A 161 3.05 -6.77 -3.59
C GLU A 161 4.06 -6.82 -2.44
N PHE A 162 3.64 -6.50 -1.23
CA PHE A 162 4.47 -6.53 -0.03
C PHE A 162 5.01 -7.94 0.27
N VAL A 163 4.15 -8.95 0.23
CA VAL A 163 4.59 -10.35 0.44
C VAL A 163 5.60 -10.77 -0.62
N VAL A 164 5.36 -10.46 -1.90
CA VAL A 164 6.30 -10.76 -2.99
C VAL A 164 7.64 -10.05 -2.77
N SER A 165 7.63 -8.80 -2.30
CA SER A 165 8.85 -8.06 -1.96
C SER A 165 9.63 -8.73 -0.84
N ILE A 166 8.98 -9.11 0.27
CA ILE A 166 9.63 -9.81 1.39
C ILE A 166 10.24 -11.15 0.94
N VAL A 167 9.50 -11.91 0.13
CA VAL A 167 10.00 -13.16 -0.45
C VAL A 167 11.22 -12.92 -1.33
N SER A 168 11.17 -11.88 -2.15
CA SER A 168 12.29 -11.47 -3.00
C SER A 168 13.54 -11.15 -2.17
N ASP A 169 13.39 -10.33 -1.14
CA ASP A 169 14.50 -9.92 -0.27
C ASP A 169 15.07 -11.11 0.50
N TYR A 170 14.22 -11.99 1.00
CA TYR A 170 14.61 -13.22 1.67
C TYR A 170 15.43 -14.15 0.74
N LEU A 171 14.91 -14.46 -0.45
CA LEU A 171 15.57 -15.35 -1.40
C LEU A 171 16.88 -14.75 -1.94
N ARG A 172 16.93 -13.45 -2.18
CA ARG A 172 18.17 -12.76 -2.60
C ARG A 172 19.23 -12.75 -1.50
N THR A 173 18.83 -12.62 -0.24
CA THR A 173 19.74 -12.71 0.90
C THR A 173 20.26 -14.13 1.06
N LEU A 174 19.40 -15.16 0.88
CA LEU A 174 19.84 -16.57 0.83
C LEU A 174 20.78 -16.86 -0.35
N GLN A 175 20.50 -16.30 -1.53
CA GLN A 175 21.40 -16.40 -2.68
C GLN A 175 22.79 -15.79 -2.37
N SER A 176 22.82 -14.68 -1.64
CA SER A 176 24.10 -14.07 -1.21
C SER A 176 24.85 -14.96 -0.23
N LEU A 177 24.15 -15.65 0.67
CA LEU A 177 24.74 -16.64 1.58
C LEU A 177 25.30 -17.84 0.81
N ASP A 178 24.57 -18.33 -0.19
CA ASP A 178 25.01 -19.44 -1.03
C ASP A 178 26.27 -19.08 -1.82
N ARG A 179 26.36 -17.85 -2.37
CA ARG A 179 27.59 -17.33 -2.99
C ARG A 179 28.78 -17.33 -2.05
N VAL A 180 28.60 -16.99 -0.76
CA VAL A 180 29.66 -17.08 0.24
C VAL A 180 30.11 -18.53 0.43
N LYS A 181 29.17 -19.49 0.53
CA LYS A 181 29.49 -20.93 0.65
C LYS A 181 30.26 -21.43 -0.56
N ASN A 182 29.80 -21.08 -1.76
CA ASN A 182 30.48 -21.48 -3.02
C ASN A 182 31.88 -20.87 -3.11
N ALA A 183 32.05 -19.59 -2.78
CA ALA A 183 33.34 -18.91 -2.75
C ALA A 183 34.29 -19.51 -1.70
N GLN A 184 33.78 -19.94 -0.56
CA GLN A 184 34.57 -20.61 0.46
C GLN A 184 35.06 -21.98 -0.02
N ASN A 185 34.20 -22.74 -0.68
CA ASN A 185 34.56 -24.03 -1.25
C ASN A 185 35.57 -23.86 -2.38
N ASN A 186 35.39 -22.89 -3.27
CA ASN A 186 36.32 -22.54 -4.33
C ASN A 186 37.71 -22.16 -3.76
N TYR A 187 37.74 -21.26 -2.76
CA TYR A 187 38.98 -20.88 -2.09
C TYR A 187 39.73 -22.12 -1.49
N ARG A 188 39.01 -23.02 -0.80
CA ARG A 188 39.58 -24.24 -0.23
C ARG A 188 40.12 -25.16 -1.31
N SER A 189 39.42 -25.33 -2.43
CA SER A 189 39.85 -26.12 -3.56
C SER A 189 41.14 -25.58 -4.19
N LEU A 190 41.18 -24.26 -4.43
CA LEU A 190 42.35 -23.58 -4.97
C LEU A 190 43.53 -23.56 -3.99
N GLN A 191 43.27 -23.49 -2.68
CA GLN A 191 44.31 -23.62 -1.66
C GLN A 191 44.97 -25.01 -1.71
N ALA A 192 44.16 -26.06 -1.78
CA ALA A 192 44.69 -27.43 -1.91
C ALA A 192 45.48 -27.60 -3.21
N SER A 193 45.00 -27.06 -4.34
CA SER A 193 45.70 -27.06 -5.62
C SER A 193 47.05 -26.32 -5.54
N TYR A 194 47.10 -25.16 -4.83
CA TYR A 194 48.37 -24.45 -4.63
C TYR A 194 49.33 -25.23 -3.75
N GLU A 195 48.90 -25.83 -2.66
CA GLU A 195 49.75 -26.64 -1.76
C GLU A 195 50.37 -27.81 -2.53
N GLU A 196 49.58 -28.50 -3.37
CA GLU A 196 50.07 -29.56 -4.23
C GLU A 196 51.09 -29.06 -5.27
N ALA A 197 50.78 -27.95 -5.95
CA ALA A 197 51.66 -27.33 -6.94
C ALA A 197 53.00 -26.89 -6.32
N ALA A 198 52.96 -26.31 -5.12
CA ALA A 198 54.15 -25.86 -4.40
C ALA A 198 55.08 -27.02 -4.04
N ILE A 199 54.51 -28.15 -3.55
CA ILE A 199 55.28 -29.36 -3.25
C ILE A 199 55.91 -29.93 -4.53
N LYS A 200 55.16 -30.02 -5.63
CA LYS A 200 55.65 -30.50 -6.92
C LYS A 200 56.77 -29.61 -7.50
N ALA A 201 56.66 -28.28 -7.35
CA ALA A 201 57.66 -27.32 -7.78
C ALA A 201 58.95 -27.44 -6.96
N GLN A 202 58.86 -27.63 -5.64
CA GLN A 202 60.02 -27.88 -4.76
C GLN A 202 60.72 -29.20 -5.11
N ALA A 203 59.94 -30.20 -5.52
CA ALA A 203 60.51 -31.50 -5.97
C ALA A 203 61.03 -31.45 -7.42
N GLY A 204 61.03 -30.29 -8.09
CA GLY A 204 61.50 -30.15 -9.48
C GLY A 204 60.56 -30.78 -10.53
N ARG A 205 59.36 -31.20 -10.15
CA ARG A 205 58.35 -31.86 -11.01
C ARG A 205 57.36 -30.91 -11.67
N LEU A 206 57.37 -29.65 -11.25
CA LEU A 206 56.52 -28.59 -11.79
C LEU A 206 57.37 -27.31 -11.96
N ARG A 207 57.08 -26.52 -12.97
CA ARG A 207 57.78 -25.25 -13.18
C ARG A 207 57.38 -24.23 -12.10
N PRO A 208 58.29 -23.42 -11.52
CA PRO A 208 57.96 -22.47 -10.45
C PRO A 208 56.83 -21.48 -10.81
N TYR A 209 56.79 -21.01 -12.07
CA TYR A 209 55.76 -20.07 -12.50
C TYR A 209 54.33 -20.65 -12.47
N GLU A 210 54.17 -21.98 -12.63
CA GLU A 210 52.86 -22.64 -12.55
C GLU A 210 52.35 -22.68 -11.10
N ALA A 211 53.26 -22.85 -10.12
CA ALA A 211 52.91 -22.72 -8.71
C ALA A 211 52.55 -21.26 -8.35
N ASP A 212 53.28 -20.27 -8.91
CA ASP A 212 52.95 -18.86 -8.71
C ASP A 212 51.61 -18.48 -9.33
N GLN A 213 51.25 -19.01 -10.49
CA GLN A 213 49.94 -18.83 -11.12
C GLN A 213 48.82 -19.41 -10.24
N THR A 214 49.00 -20.63 -9.72
CA THR A 214 48.01 -21.23 -8.80
C THR A 214 47.86 -20.43 -7.51
N LYS A 215 48.99 -19.88 -6.99
CA LYS A 215 48.95 -18.96 -5.84
C LYS A 215 48.18 -17.68 -6.12
N GLN A 216 48.40 -17.10 -7.29
CA GLN A 216 47.65 -15.88 -7.70
C GLN A 216 46.17 -16.17 -7.76
N GLN A 217 45.73 -17.30 -8.34
CA GLN A 217 44.32 -17.69 -8.40
C GLN A 217 43.73 -17.91 -7.00
N MET A 218 44.45 -18.57 -6.11
CA MET A 218 44.04 -18.73 -4.71
C MET A 218 43.84 -17.37 -4.00
N LEU A 219 44.75 -16.39 -4.22
CA LEU A 219 44.65 -15.07 -3.64
C LEU A 219 43.44 -14.28 -4.20
N GLN A 220 43.16 -14.42 -5.50
CA GLN A 220 41.93 -13.85 -6.13
C GLN A 220 40.65 -14.47 -5.55
N ALA A 221 40.65 -15.80 -5.34
CA ALA A 221 39.51 -16.46 -4.70
C ALA A 221 39.31 -16.01 -3.25
N ARG A 222 40.40 -15.73 -2.50
CA ARG A 222 40.33 -15.19 -1.15
C ARG A 222 39.75 -13.75 -1.13
N ASP A 223 40.15 -12.92 -2.09
CA ASP A 223 39.60 -11.57 -2.25
C ASP A 223 38.11 -11.62 -2.58
N SER A 224 37.71 -12.47 -3.54
CA SER A 224 36.31 -12.70 -3.89
C SER A 224 35.49 -13.17 -2.69
N LEU A 225 36.03 -14.10 -1.87
CA LEU A 225 35.36 -14.54 -0.63
C LEU A 225 35.09 -13.37 0.32
N ALA A 226 36.10 -12.52 0.54
CA ALA A 226 35.94 -11.33 1.41
C ALA A 226 34.88 -10.35 0.87
N GLN A 227 34.84 -10.16 -0.45
CA GLN A 227 33.82 -9.34 -1.10
C GLN A 227 32.40 -9.92 -0.93
N PHE A 228 32.21 -11.23 -1.15
CA PHE A 228 30.91 -11.89 -0.98
C PHE A 228 30.46 -11.91 0.48
N GLN A 229 31.37 -12.08 1.44
CA GLN A 229 31.07 -11.98 2.85
C GLN A 229 30.53 -10.58 3.21
N ARG A 230 31.18 -9.52 2.72
CA ARG A 230 30.70 -8.15 2.91
C ARG A 230 29.33 -7.93 2.27
N GLN A 231 29.13 -8.39 1.04
CA GLN A 231 27.85 -8.27 0.33
C GLN A 231 26.71 -8.99 1.07
N TYR A 232 26.98 -10.17 1.61
CA TYR A 232 26.01 -10.90 2.41
C TYR A 232 25.63 -10.15 3.69
N GLN A 233 26.60 -9.59 4.41
CA GLN A 233 26.32 -8.80 5.60
C GLN A 233 25.47 -7.56 5.27
N GLN A 234 25.79 -6.86 4.18
CA GLN A 234 24.99 -5.72 3.72
C GLN A 234 23.56 -6.14 3.33
N ALA A 235 23.39 -7.25 2.63
CA ALA A 235 22.07 -7.77 2.26
C ALA A 235 21.27 -8.17 3.51
N LEU A 236 21.93 -8.79 4.49
CA LEU A 236 21.30 -9.18 5.76
C LEU A 236 20.86 -7.97 6.58
N ASP A 237 21.69 -6.93 6.66
CA ASP A 237 21.35 -5.70 7.38
C ASP A 237 20.19 -4.95 6.69
N SER A 238 20.19 -4.88 5.36
CA SER A 238 19.07 -4.33 4.59
C SER A 238 17.78 -5.13 4.84
N PHE A 239 17.87 -6.46 4.87
CA PHE A 239 16.74 -7.32 5.13
C PHE A 239 16.18 -7.15 6.55
N LYS A 240 17.06 -7.00 7.58
CA LYS A 240 16.62 -6.64 8.94
C LYS A 240 15.82 -5.34 8.97
N LEU A 241 16.27 -4.31 8.24
CA LEU A 241 15.53 -3.04 8.14
C LEU A 241 14.14 -3.23 7.49
N THR A 242 14.05 -4.04 6.44
CA THR A 242 12.76 -4.37 5.79
C THR A 242 11.81 -5.08 6.77
N LEU A 243 12.34 -5.96 7.62
CA LEU A 243 11.58 -6.65 8.68
C LEU A 243 11.28 -5.77 9.90
N ALA A 244 11.73 -4.51 9.92
CA ALA A 244 11.70 -3.62 11.08
C ALA A 244 12.36 -4.23 12.34
N LEU A 245 13.42 -5.03 12.14
CA LEU A 245 14.26 -5.54 13.21
C LEU A 245 15.44 -4.59 13.48
N PRO A 246 15.97 -4.57 14.71
CA PRO A 246 17.22 -3.87 15.01
C PRO A 246 18.37 -4.41 14.14
N VAL A 247 19.23 -3.53 13.65
CA VAL A 247 20.40 -3.92 12.83
C VAL A 247 21.34 -4.85 13.61
N ASP A 248 21.42 -4.67 14.91
CA ASP A 248 22.24 -5.51 15.82
C ASP A 248 21.62 -6.89 16.11
N ALA A 249 20.40 -7.16 15.65
CA ALA A 249 19.77 -8.46 15.85
C ALA A 249 20.56 -9.55 15.13
N ASN A 250 20.85 -10.63 15.84
CA ASN A 250 21.52 -11.79 15.23
C ASN A 250 20.47 -12.74 14.65
N ILE A 251 20.30 -12.72 13.33
CA ILE A 251 19.39 -13.61 12.61
C ILE A 251 20.19 -14.54 11.69
N VAL A 252 19.76 -15.80 11.62
CA VAL A 252 20.29 -16.80 10.69
C VAL A 252 19.14 -17.23 9.79
N LEU A 253 19.34 -17.16 8.47
CA LEU A 253 18.33 -17.57 7.50
C LEU A 253 18.34 -19.08 7.33
N ASP A 254 17.16 -19.68 7.17
CA ASP A 254 17.04 -21.11 6.90
C ASP A 254 17.46 -21.44 5.46
N SER A 255 18.59 -22.12 5.34
CA SER A 255 19.10 -22.52 4.02
C SER A 255 18.37 -23.73 3.41
N ALA A 256 17.53 -24.44 4.18
CA ALA A 256 16.73 -25.57 3.66
C ALA A 256 15.77 -25.12 2.54
N VAL A 257 15.31 -23.88 2.60
CA VAL A 257 14.44 -23.29 1.56
C VAL A 257 15.05 -23.36 0.16
N LEU A 258 16.35 -23.11 0.00
CA LEU A 258 17.02 -23.24 -1.31
C LEU A 258 17.11 -24.69 -1.77
N VAL A 259 17.31 -25.63 -0.84
CA VAL A 259 17.35 -27.06 -1.15
C VAL A 259 15.98 -27.54 -1.61
N ASP A 260 14.92 -27.14 -0.91
CA ASP A 260 13.54 -27.45 -1.27
C ASP A 260 13.20 -26.88 -2.66
N LEU A 261 13.56 -25.62 -2.91
CA LEU A 261 13.37 -24.98 -4.22
C LEU A 261 14.13 -25.72 -5.33
N SER A 262 15.35 -26.16 -5.08
CA SER A 262 16.15 -26.90 -6.08
C SER A 262 15.56 -28.28 -6.42
N SER A 263 14.82 -28.88 -5.47
CA SER A 263 14.10 -30.14 -5.67
C SER A 263 12.78 -30.00 -6.43
N MET A 264 12.21 -28.79 -6.50
CA MET A 264 11.00 -28.53 -7.25
C MET A 264 11.25 -28.66 -8.75
N LYS A 265 10.34 -29.35 -9.43
CA LYS A 265 10.38 -29.39 -10.90
C LYS A 265 10.03 -28.00 -11.44
N VAL A 266 10.97 -27.41 -12.17
CA VAL A 266 10.68 -26.24 -12.99
C VAL A 266 9.84 -26.72 -14.17
N THR A 267 8.58 -26.31 -14.18
CA THR A 267 7.62 -26.64 -15.25
C THR A 267 7.29 -25.39 -16.04
N GLU A 268 7.22 -25.53 -17.36
CA GLU A 268 6.63 -24.47 -18.17
C GLU A 268 5.16 -24.23 -17.79
N PRO A 269 4.72 -22.97 -17.83
CA PRO A 269 3.33 -22.67 -17.54
C PRO A 269 2.39 -23.35 -18.56
N ASN A 270 1.45 -24.14 -18.06
CA ASN A 270 0.56 -24.94 -18.89
C ASN A 270 -0.74 -24.19 -19.29
N PHE A 271 -0.65 -22.87 -19.49
CA PHE A 271 -1.81 -22.02 -19.86
C PHE A 271 -1.42 -21.07 -20.99
N LEU A 272 -2.44 -20.64 -21.75
CA LEU A 272 -2.27 -19.72 -22.85
C LEU A 272 -2.31 -18.27 -22.36
N VAL A 273 -1.53 -17.41 -22.99
CA VAL A 273 -1.50 -15.95 -22.66
C VAL A 273 -2.89 -15.29 -22.72
N PRO A 274 -3.76 -15.60 -23.72
CA PRO A 274 -5.11 -15.02 -23.75
C PRO A 274 -5.93 -15.33 -22.50
N ASP A 275 -5.87 -16.56 -22.00
CA ASP A 275 -6.64 -17.00 -20.82
C ASP A 275 -6.15 -16.26 -19.55
N ALA A 276 -4.83 -16.13 -19.41
CA ALA A 276 -4.24 -15.35 -18.31
C ALA A 276 -4.65 -13.87 -18.35
N ILE A 277 -4.77 -13.29 -19.54
CA ILE A 277 -5.24 -11.90 -19.72
C ILE A 277 -6.72 -11.81 -19.33
N GLU A 278 -7.56 -12.74 -19.75
CA GLU A 278 -8.99 -12.74 -19.42
C GLU A 278 -9.20 -12.82 -17.90
N VAL A 279 -8.49 -13.72 -17.23
CA VAL A 279 -8.50 -13.82 -15.76
C VAL A 279 -8.03 -12.52 -15.12
N ALA A 280 -6.95 -11.91 -15.60
CA ALA A 280 -6.43 -10.67 -15.04
C ALA A 280 -7.42 -9.51 -15.17
N LEU A 281 -8.12 -9.39 -16.30
CA LEU A 281 -9.14 -8.37 -16.51
C LEU A 281 -10.35 -8.53 -15.55
N GLN A 282 -10.61 -9.74 -15.06
CA GLN A 282 -11.69 -10.02 -14.11
C GLN A 282 -11.25 -9.90 -12.64
N THR A 283 -9.98 -10.18 -12.33
CA THR A 283 -9.52 -10.34 -10.95
C THR A 283 -8.71 -9.14 -10.42
N ARG A 284 -8.18 -8.29 -11.29
CA ARG A 284 -7.36 -7.15 -10.88
C ARG A 284 -8.19 -6.04 -10.24
N LEU A 285 -7.91 -5.76 -8.98
CA LEU A 285 -8.63 -4.78 -8.17
C LEU A 285 -8.35 -3.32 -8.58
N ASP A 286 -7.17 -3.04 -9.13
CA ASP A 286 -6.83 -1.72 -9.67
C ASP A 286 -7.66 -1.40 -10.91
N LEU A 287 -7.88 -2.37 -11.80
CA LEU A 287 -8.73 -2.21 -12.97
C LEU A 287 -10.20 -2.01 -12.57
N ALA A 288 -10.69 -2.78 -11.57
CA ALA A 288 -12.03 -2.59 -11.02
C ALA A 288 -12.21 -1.18 -10.43
N THR A 289 -11.17 -0.65 -9.77
CA THR A 289 -11.20 0.74 -9.29
C THR A 289 -11.17 1.77 -10.43
N ALA A 290 -10.41 1.51 -11.49
CA ALA A 290 -10.40 2.37 -12.67
C ALA A 290 -11.76 2.41 -13.39
N TYR A 291 -12.45 1.27 -13.43
CA TYR A 291 -13.82 1.19 -13.96
C TYR A 291 -14.80 2.01 -13.11
N ASP A 292 -14.82 1.82 -11.78
CA ASP A 292 -15.72 2.56 -10.88
C ASP A 292 -15.46 4.07 -10.92
N LYS A 293 -14.23 4.51 -11.15
CA LYS A 293 -13.89 5.93 -11.34
C LYS A 293 -14.54 6.55 -12.58
N VAL A 294 -14.88 5.78 -13.61
CA VAL A 294 -15.65 6.26 -14.77
C VAL A 294 -17.07 6.62 -14.33
N ASP A 295 -17.68 5.76 -13.49
CA ASP A 295 -19.01 6.02 -12.93
C ASP A 295 -18.99 7.22 -11.97
N ASP A 296 -17.92 7.37 -11.16
CA ASP A 296 -17.71 8.56 -10.30
C ASP A 296 -17.67 9.85 -11.15
N ALA A 297 -16.91 9.84 -12.22
CA ALA A 297 -16.81 10.99 -13.11
C ALA A 297 -18.14 11.32 -13.79
N HIS A 298 -18.92 10.30 -14.13
CA HIS A 298 -20.27 10.48 -14.68
C HIS A 298 -21.24 11.09 -13.64
N ARG A 299 -21.22 10.63 -12.37
CA ARG A 299 -22.03 11.23 -11.29
C ARG A 299 -21.68 12.70 -11.08
N LYS A 300 -20.39 13.07 -11.13
CA LYS A 300 -19.94 14.47 -11.04
C LYS A 300 -20.46 15.36 -12.18
N VAL A 301 -20.65 14.80 -13.38
CA VAL A 301 -21.33 15.51 -14.48
C VAL A 301 -22.77 15.84 -14.09
N ASN A 302 -23.51 14.90 -13.46
CA ASN A 302 -24.90 15.14 -13.02
C ASN A 302 -24.96 16.21 -11.93
N VAL A 303 -24.02 16.20 -10.97
CA VAL A 303 -23.94 17.25 -9.92
C VAL A 303 -23.69 18.63 -10.52
N THR A 304 -22.77 18.75 -11.47
CA THR A 304 -22.48 20.02 -12.11
C THR A 304 -23.59 20.47 -13.10
N ALA A 305 -24.33 19.52 -13.66
CA ALA A 305 -25.53 19.84 -14.45
C ALA A 305 -26.67 20.38 -13.56
N ASP A 306 -26.86 19.82 -12.37
CA ASP A 306 -27.83 20.34 -11.41
C ASP A 306 -27.51 21.79 -10.96
N ALA A 307 -26.22 22.13 -10.86
CA ALA A 307 -25.78 23.50 -10.53
C ALA A 307 -26.18 24.55 -11.58
N LEU A 308 -26.54 24.14 -12.81
CA LEU A 308 -27.07 25.04 -13.85
C LEU A 308 -28.56 25.41 -13.63
N ARG A 309 -29.27 24.73 -12.71
CA ARG A 309 -30.68 25.01 -12.42
C ARG A 309 -30.80 26.26 -11.59
N ALA A 310 -31.97 26.86 -11.62
CA ALA A 310 -32.35 27.91 -10.67
C ALA A 310 -32.51 27.31 -9.26
N ARG A 311 -32.23 28.08 -8.22
CA ARG A 311 -32.47 27.68 -6.84
C ARG A 311 -33.85 28.15 -6.42
N LEU A 312 -34.68 27.25 -5.94
CA LEU A 312 -35.95 27.53 -5.34
C LEU A 312 -36.02 26.79 -4.02
N ASP A 313 -36.07 27.53 -2.93
CA ASP A 313 -36.15 26.98 -1.59
C ASP A 313 -37.50 27.30 -0.96
N LEU A 314 -38.12 26.34 -0.32
CA LEU A 314 -39.20 26.51 0.62
C LEU A 314 -38.60 26.72 2.01
N VAL A 315 -38.84 27.88 2.61
CA VAL A 315 -38.30 28.23 3.92
C VAL A 315 -39.46 28.42 4.90
N ALA A 316 -39.37 27.79 6.05
CA ALA A 316 -40.23 28.04 7.17
C ALA A 316 -39.38 28.37 8.40
N SER A 317 -39.72 29.43 9.13
CA SER A 317 -39.03 29.83 10.35
C SER A 317 -40.00 30.17 11.46
N ALA A 318 -39.57 29.92 12.68
CA ALA A 318 -40.28 30.29 13.91
C ALA A 318 -39.27 30.94 14.85
N ARG A 319 -39.69 32.07 15.42
CA ARG A 319 -38.98 32.79 16.47
C ARG A 319 -39.94 33.10 17.61
N VAL A 320 -39.58 32.71 18.79
CA VAL A 320 -40.36 32.92 20.00
C VAL A 320 -39.46 33.55 21.04
N ASP A 321 -39.80 34.80 21.40
CA ASP A 321 -39.06 35.56 22.41
C ASP A 321 -39.69 35.34 23.80
N SER A 322 -38.91 35.53 24.88
CA SER A 322 -39.40 35.47 26.24
C SER A 322 -40.21 36.73 26.62
N THR A 323 -40.91 36.68 27.75
CA THR A 323 -41.56 37.83 28.35
C THR A 323 -40.52 38.79 28.92
N GLU A 324 -40.87 40.10 29.02
CA GLU A 324 -39.97 41.20 29.38
C GLU A 324 -39.00 40.95 30.54
N GLU A 325 -37.84 41.47 30.37
CA GLU A 325 -36.71 41.85 31.22
C GLU A 325 -36.12 40.87 32.24
N THR A 326 -36.86 39.90 32.79
CA THR A 326 -36.29 38.95 33.80
C THR A 326 -36.92 37.56 33.79
N GLN A 327 -37.81 37.24 32.87
CA GLN A 327 -38.53 35.96 32.82
C GLN A 327 -38.08 35.11 31.62
N TRP A 328 -36.82 34.78 31.57
CA TRP A 328 -36.20 33.99 30.47
C TRP A 328 -36.85 32.61 30.23
N GLU A 329 -37.53 32.04 31.27
CA GLU A 329 -38.22 30.75 31.19
C GLU A 329 -39.63 30.84 30.54
N ARG A 330 -40.22 32.04 30.38
CA ARG A 330 -41.56 32.23 29.82
C ARG A 330 -41.53 32.66 28.37
N LEU A 331 -41.45 31.66 27.46
CA LEU A 331 -41.58 31.87 26.03
C LEU A 331 -43.04 32.20 25.62
N ARG A 332 -43.24 33.25 24.80
CA ARG A 332 -44.56 33.70 24.32
C ARG A 332 -44.88 33.08 22.96
N PHE A 333 -45.36 31.85 22.91
CA PHE A 333 -45.70 31.18 21.66
C PHE A 333 -46.82 31.85 20.87
N HIS A 334 -47.74 32.53 21.51
CA HIS A 334 -48.84 33.24 20.84
C HIS A 334 -48.42 34.59 20.21
N ASP A 335 -47.35 35.18 20.69
CA ASP A 335 -46.75 36.41 20.15
C ASP A 335 -45.51 36.10 19.28
N GLY A 336 -45.21 34.83 19.01
CA GLY A 336 -44.08 34.39 18.18
C GLY A 336 -44.22 34.82 16.72
N ALA A 337 -43.12 35.09 16.08
CA ALA A 337 -43.05 35.32 14.63
C ALA A 337 -42.94 33.98 13.89
N TYR A 338 -43.84 33.72 12.96
CA TYR A 338 -43.89 32.51 12.15
C TYR A 338 -43.94 32.90 10.69
N ASP A 339 -42.91 32.51 9.94
CA ASP A 339 -42.77 32.86 8.53
C ASP A 339 -42.74 31.61 7.67
N ILE A 340 -43.48 31.62 6.56
CA ILE A 340 -43.40 30.62 5.51
C ILE A 340 -43.26 31.37 4.19
N GLY A 341 -42.20 31.05 3.45
CA GLY A 341 -41.90 31.74 2.20
C GLY A 341 -41.19 30.85 1.19
N MET A 342 -41.09 31.36 -0.01
CA MET A 342 -40.27 30.76 -1.07
C MET A 342 -39.19 31.75 -1.50
N VAL A 343 -37.96 31.26 -1.61
CA VAL A 343 -36.84 32.05 -2.09
C VAL A 343 -36.43 31.50 -3.46
N LEU A 344 -36.63 32.31 -4.51
CA LEU A 344 -36.21 31.99 -5.87
C LEU A 344 -34.96 32.82 -6.21
N ASP A 345 -33.85 32.11 -6.43
CA ASP A 345 -32.61 32.69 -6.93
C ASP A 345 -32.42 32.28 -8.41
N LEU A 346 -32.46 33.32 -9.26
CA LEU A 346 -32.28 33.16 -10.70
C LEU A 346 -30.85 33.62 -11.06
N PRO A 347 -29.90 32.69 -11.26
CA PRO A 347 -28.58 33.08 -11.68
C PRO A 347 -28.65 33.61 -13.13
N LEU A 348 -28.56 34.93 -13.30
CA LEU A 348 -28.59 35.57 -14.62
C LEU A 348 -27.27 35.40 -15.36
N ASP A 349 -26.14 35.40 -14.65
CA ASP A 349 -24.83 35.02 -15.18
C ASP A 349 -24.48 33.60 -14.74
N LYS A 350 -24.38 32.69 -15.72
CA LYS A 350 -24.05 31.25 -15.53
C LYS A 350 -22.69 30.88 -16.13
N LEU A 351 -21.79 31.84 -16.33
CA LEU A 351 -20.52 31.58 -16.98
C LEU A 351 -19.67 30.60 -16.14
N SER A 352 -19.64 30.78 -14.82
CA SER A 352 -18.93 29.96 -13.87
C SER A 352 -19.43 28.50 -13.90
N GLU A 353 -20.74 28.31 -13.75
CA GLU A 353 -21.41 27.01 -13.71
C GLU A 353 -21.27 26.27 -15.06
N ARG A 354 -21.45 27.00 -16.16
CA ARG A 354 -21.24 26.46 -17.51
C ARG A 354 -19.80 25.99 -17.73
N ASN A 355 -18.82 26.76 -17.26
CA ASN A 355 -17.42 26.38 -17.38
C ASN A 355 -17.11 25.19 -16.45
N ALA A 356 -17.66 25.14 -15.24
CA ALA A 356 -17.54 23.98 -14.33
C ALA A 356 -18.13 22.71 -14.99
N TYR A 357 -19.33 22.79 -15.54
CA TYR A 357 -19.96 21.66 -16.24
C TYR A 357 -19.12 21.18 -17.43
N ARG A 358 -18.61 22.09 -18.27
CA ARG A 358 -17.74 21.73 -19.41
C ARG A 358 -16.44 21.09 -18.95
N LYS A 359 -15.80 21.60 -17.88
CA LYS A 359 -14.62 21.00 -17.30
C LYS A 359 -14.87 19.58 -16.81
N THR A 360 -16.02 19.36 -16.19
CA THR A 360 -16.40 18.02 -15.68
C THR A 360 -16.68 17.05 -16.84
N LEU A 361 -17.30 17.50 -17.94
CA LEU A 361 -17.44 16.69 -19.16
C LEU A 361 -16.09 16.30 -19.76
N ILE A 362 -15.14 17.24 -19.83
CA ILE A 362 -13.78 16.94 -20.29
C ILE A 362 -13.10 15.94 -19.35
N SER A 363 -13.22 16.13 -18.05
CA SER A 363 -12.67 15.20 -17.03
C SER A 363 -13.26 13.79 -17.17
N TYR A 364 -14.58 13.68 -17.40
CA TYR A 364 -15.21 12.38 -17.67
C TYR A 364 -14.61 11.67 -18.89
N LEU A 365 -14.41 12.41 -19.99
CA LEU A 365 -13.77 11.83 -21.19
C LEU A 365 -12.29 11.47 -20.95
N GLN A 366 -11.59 12.21 -20.09
CA GLN A 366 -10.21 11.87 -19.70
C GLN A 366 -10.20 10.56 -18.90
N VAL A 367 -11.01 10.45 -17.85
CA VAL A 367 -11.10 9.24 -17.02
C VAL A 367 -11.49 8.02 -17.84
N LYS A 368 -12.36 8.17 -18.84
CA LYS A 368 -12.71 7.08 -19.76
C LYS A 368 -11.50 6.60 -20.56
N ARG A 369 -10.68 7.52 -21.09
CA ARG A 369 -9.43 7.15 -21.78
C ARG A 369 -8.41 6.54 -20.84
N ASP A 370 -8.33 7.02 -19.60
CA ASP A 370 -7.45 6.46 -18.57
C ASP A 370 -7.84 5.01 -18.24
N TYR A 371 -9.14 4.70 -18.22
CA TYR A 371 -9.62 3.32 -18.08
C TYR A 371 -9.23 2.46 -19.30
N GLU A 372 -9.40 2.96 -20.52
CA GLU A 372 -8.98 2.24 -21.74
C GLU A 372 -7.48 1.95 -21.71
N LEU A 373 -6.66 2.94 -21.29
CA LEU A 373 -5.22 2.76 -21.08
C LEU A 373 -4.93 1.71 -20.01
N ALA A 374 -5.61 1.77 -18.86
CA ALA A 374 -5.43 0.79 -17.78
C ALA A 374 -5.72 -0.65 -18.24
N VAL A 375 -6.74 -0.86 -19.09
CA VAL A 375 -7.01 -2.17 -19.71
C VAL A 375 -5.82 -2.64 -20.57
N ASP A 376 -5.23 -1.75 -21.34
CA ASP A 376 -4.10 -2.10 -22.22
C ASP A 376 -2.80 -2.31 -21.41
N GLU A 377 -2.59 -1.55 -20.33
CA GLU A 377 -1.50 -1.76 -19.38
C GLU A 377 -1.61 -3.13 -18.70
N VAL A 378 -2.80 -3.54 -18.25
CA VAL A 378 -3.02 -4.88 -17.69
C VAL A 378 -2.63 -5.98 -18.69
N LYS A 379 -3.05 -5.85 -19.95
CA LYS A 379 -2.67 -6.81 -21.00
C LYS A 379 -1.16 -6.84 -21.24
N LEU A 380 -0.51 -5.69 -21.19
CA LEU A 380 0.94 -5.56 -21.35
C LEU A 380 1.68 -6.19 -20.18
N ASP A 381 1.26 -5.89 -18.93
CA ASP A 381 1.85 -6.45 -17.71
C ASP A 381 1.82 -7.98 -17.73
N VAL A 382 0.66 -8.57 -18.01
CA VAL A 382 0.50 -10.04 -18.08
C VAL A 382 1.39 -10.64 -19.16
N ARG A 383 1.46 -10.02 -20.36
CA ARG A 383 2.34 -10.50 -21.43
C ARG A 383 3.81 -10.45 -21.04
N ASN A 384 4.24 -9.37 -20.41
CA ASN A 384 5.61 -9.19 -19.97
C ASN A 384 5.98 -10.16 -18.85
N ALA A 385 5.10 -10.33 -17.86
CA ALA A 385 5.29 -11.29 -16.78
C ALA A 385 5.34 -12.73 -17.30
N TYR A 386 4.49 -13.09 -18.26
CA TYR A 386 4.51 -14.41 -18.91
C TYR A 386 5.82 -14.66 -19.67
N ARG A 387 6.27 -13.70 -20.49
CA ARG A 387 7.56 -13.80 -21.21
C ARG A 387 8.73 -13.94 -20.25
N GLY A 388 8.73 -13.15 -19.16
CA GLY A 388 9.74 -13.23 -18.14
C GLY A 388 9.76 -14.57 -17.41
N LEU A 389 8.60 -15.19 -17.21
CA LEU A 389 8.50 -16.54 -16.61
C LEU A 389 9.07 -17.62 -17.54
N ILE A 390 8.74 -17.56 -18.84
CA ILE A 390 9.33 -18.51 -19.83
C ILE A 390 10.84 -18.34 -19.91
N GLU A 391 11.32 -17.11 -20.09
CA GLU A 391 12.77 -16.83 -20.12
C GLU A 391 13.48 -17.37 -18.87
N ALA A 392 12.93 -17.09 -17.67
CA ALA A 392 13.53 -17.57 -16.43
C ALA A 392 13.54 -19.09 -16.33
N SER A 393 12.49 -19.78 -16.82
CA SER A 393 12.42 -21.24 -16.88
C SER A 393 13.49 -21.82 -17.81
N GLU A 394 13.59 -21.30 -19.03
CA GLU A 394 14.60 -21.73 -20.00
C GLU A 394 16.04 -21.49 -19.51
N ARG A 395 16.30 -20.30 -18.98
CA ARG A 395 17.62 -19.94 -18.41
C ARG A 395 18.01 -20.90 -17.28
N HIS A 396 17.07 -21.21 -16.37
CA HIS A 396 17.35 -22.15 -15.29
C HIS A 396 17.67 -23.56 -15.83
N ALA A 397 16.92 -24.06 -16.81
CA ALA A 397 17.19 -25.36 -17.44
C ALA A 397 18.59 -25.41 -18.10
N ILE A 398 18.97 -24.34 -18.82
CA ILE A 398 20.30 -24.22 -19.44
C ILE A 398 21.41 -24.21 -18.38
N GLN A 399 21.23 -23.42 -17.30
CA GLN A 399 22.26 -23.30 -16.26
C GLN A 399 22.39 -24.57 -15.42
N LYS A 400 21.32 -25.30 -15.20
CA LYS A 400 21.34 -26.61 -14.55
C LYS A 400 22.21 -27.61 -15.37
N ASN A 401 22.00 -27.71 -16.68
CA ASN A 401 22.81 -28.55 -17.56
C ASN A 401 24.26 -28.05 -17.60
N SER A 402 24.49 -26.73 -17.62
CA SER A 402 25.82 -26.14 -17.56
C SER A 402 26.58 -26.53 -16.28
N LEU A 403 25.89 -26.57 -15.14
CA LEU A 403 26.48 -27.00 -13.86
C LEU A 403 26.90 -28.46 -13.88
N GLU A 404 26.05 -29.36 -14.42
CA GLU A 404 26.40 -30.80 -14.56
C GLU A 404 27.65 -30.97 -15.42
N LEU A 405 27.71 -30.31 -16.58
CA LEU A 405 28.89 -30.36 -17.47
C LEU A 405 30.16 -29.76 -16.84
N ALA A 406 30.00 -28.63 -16.09
CA ALA A 406 31.13 -28.02 -15.38
C ALA A 406 31.67 -28.94 -14.28
N GLN A 407 30.81 -29.67 -13.57
CA GLN A 407 31.22 -30.66 -12.56
C GLN A 407 31.95 -31.83 -13.18
N GLU A 408 31.46 -32.37 -14.31
CA GLU A 408 32.13 -33.45 -15.06
C GLU A 408 33.47 -32.99 -15.61
N ARG A 409 33.56 -31.74 -16.12
CA ARG A 409 34.80 -31.15 -16.61
C ARG A 409 35.86 -31.07 -15.52
N VAL A 410 35.51 -30.59 -14.30
CA VAL A 410 36.46 -30.54 -13.17
C VAL A 410 36.93 -31.94 -12.80
N ASN A 411 36.03 -32.92 -12.71
CA ASN A 411 36.39 -34.31 -12.39
C ASN A 411 37.36 -34.91 -13.44
N SER A 412 37.02 -34.72 -14.72
CA SER A 412 37.87 -35.22 -15.84
C SER A 412 39.23 -34.53 -15.87
N THR A 413 39.26 -33.18 -15.74
CA THR A 413 40.52 -32.42 -15.77
C THR A 413 41.42 -32.76 -14.59
N THR A 414 40.85 -33.01 -13.40
CA THR A 414 41.58 -33.45 -12.20
C THR A 414 42.29 -34.80 -12.47
N LEU A 415 41.58 -35.79 -13.03
CA LEU A 415 42.13 -37.09 -13.36
C LEU A 415 43.23 -37.01 -14.46
N GLN A 416 43.00 -36.16 -15.47
CA GLN A 416 43.96 -35.94 -16.54
C GLN A 416 45.24 -35.23 -16.05
N LEU A 417 45.12 -34.27 -15.12
CA LEU A 417 46.25 -33.60 -14.48
C LEU A 417 47.07 -34.59 -13.65
N GLN A 418 46.41 -35.49 -12.91
CA GLN A 418 47.10 -36.55 -12.18
C GLN A 418 47.86 -37.53 -13.13
N ALA A 419 47.30 -37.75 -14.32
CA ALA A 419 47.96 -38.58 -15.35
C ALA A 419 49.01 -37.80 -16.18
N GLY A 420 49.26 -36.52 -15.90
CA GLY A 420 50.20 -35.67 -16.61
C GLY A 420 49.81 -35.34 -18.06
N ARG A 421 48.51 -35.39 -18.40
CA ARG A 421 47.99 -35.18 -19.76
C ARG A 421 47.49 -33.75 -20.03
N VAL A 422 47.30 -32.96 -19.00
CA VAL A 422 46.85 -31.54 -19.06
C VAL A 422 47.69 -30.72 -18.09
N ASP A 423 47.68 -29.40 -18.28
CA ASP A 423 48.41 -28.46 -17.44
C ASP A 423 47.52 -27.98 -16.25
N SER A 424 48.19 -27.46 -15.21
CA SER A 424 47.49 -26.86 -14.04
C SER A 424 46.51 -25.76 -14.43
N ARG A 425 46.79 -25.06 -15.52
CA ARG A 425 45.89 -24.00 -16.06
C ARG A 425 44.52 -24.55 -16.46
N ASP A 426 44.45 -25.71 -17.08
CA ASP A 426 43.19 -26.33 -17.51
C ASP A 426 42.31 -26.69 -16.30
N LEU A 427 42.94 -27.14 -15.20
CA LEU A 427 42.23 -27.40 -13.95
C LEU A 427 41.71 -26.10 -13.35
N LEU A 428 42.53 -25.04 -13.27
CA LEU A 428 42.08 -23.72 -12.73
C LEU A 428 40.91 -23.15 -13.53
N GLU A 429 40.98 -23.22 -14.89
CA GLU A 429 39.89 -22.76 -15.74
C GLU A 429 38.61 -23.58 -15.53
N SER A 430 38.71 -24.88 -15.33
CA SER A 430 37.55 -25.73 -15.06
C SER A 430 36.95 -25.48 -13.67
N GLN A 431 37.76 -25.16 -12.65
CA GLN A 431 37.31 -24.78 -11.33
C GLN A 431 36.61 -23.43 -11.34
N ASP A 432 37.12 -22.44 -12.08
CA ASP A 432 36.47 -21.13 -12.25
C ASP A 432 35.12 -21.27 -12.98
N ALA A 433 35.04 -22.11 -14.01
CA ALA A 433 33.81 -22.41 -14.72
C ALA A 433 32.76 -23.08 -13.81
N LEU A 434 33.20 -24.03 -12.96
CA LEU A 434 32.30 -24.65 -11.97
C LEU A 434 31.78 -23.64 -10.95
N PHE A 435 32.64 -22.79 -10.39
CA PHE A 435 32.25 -21.75 -9.45
C PHE A 435 31.24 -20.79 -10.06
N ALA A 436 31.47 -20.36 -11.31
CA ALA A 436 30.52 -19.49 -12.03
C ALA A 436 29.18 -20.21 -12.26
N ALA A 437 29.19 -21.49 -12.69
CA ALA A 437 27.99 -22.29 -12.95
C ALA A 437 27.17 -22.51 -11.67
N GLN A 438 27.82 -22.79 -10.52
CA GLN A 438 27.14 -22.91 -9.23
C GLN A 438 26.38 -21.65 -8.85
N ASN A 439 27.03 -20.48 -8.92
CA ASN A 439 26.41 -19.20 -8.58
C ASN A 439 25.28 -18.82 -9.53
N GLU A 440 25.44 -19.10 -10.84
CA GLU A 440 24.41 -18.77 -11.83
C GLU A 440 23.20 -19.71 -11.74
N THR A 441 23.40 -20.98 -11.39
CA THR A 441 22.29 -21.92 -11.19
C THR A 441 21.41 -21.49 -10.02
N THR A 442 21.99 -21.10 -8.88
CA THR A 442 21.22 -20.54 -7.75
C THR A 442 20.54 -19.24 -8.14
N SER A 443 21.23 -18.36 -8.89
CA SER A 443 20.67 -17.09 -9.37
C SER A 443 19.44 -17.30 -10.25
N THR A 444 19.53 -18.19 -11.23
CA THR A 444 18.43 -18.48 -12.16
C THR A 444 17.25 -19.17 -11.48
N LEU A 445 17.52 -20.04 -10.49
CA LEU A 445 16.48 -20.67 -9.66
C LEU A 445 15.67 -19.61 -8.88
N VAL A 446 16.35 -18.71 -8.19
CA VAL A 446 15.71 -17.60 -7.45
C VAL A 446 14.92 -16.71 -8.41
N ASN A 447 15.51 -16.34 -9.57
CA ASN A 447 14.84 -15.52 -10.57
C ASN A 447 13.57 -16.20 -11.13
N TYR A 448 13.61 -17.51 -11.37
CA TYR A 448 12.43 -18.28 -11.79
C TYR A 448 11.30 -18.22 -10.76
N MET A 449 11.62 -18.42 -9.48
CA MET A 449 10.63 -18.36 -8.40
C MET A 449 10.01 -16.96 -8.28
N LEU A 450 10.82 -15.92 -8.40
CA LEU A 450 10.34 -14.54 -8.36
C LEU A 450 9.50 -14.20 -9.61
N ALA A 451 9.92 -14.67 -10.79
CA ALA A 451 9.12 -14.50 -12.02
C ALA A 451 7.74 -15.19 -11.90
N LYS A 452 7.71 -16.40 -11.32
CA LYS A 452 6.44 -17.12 -11.06
C LYS A 452 5.54 -16.36 -10.08
N LEU A 453 6.06 -15.87 -8.97
CA LEU A 453 5.30 -15.07 -8.01
C LEU A 453 4.79 -13.75 -8.60
N ASN A 454 5.64 -13.05 -9.35
CA ASN A 454 5.26 -11.82 -10.04
C ASN A 454 4.14 -12.08 -11.06
N PHE A 455 4.24 -13.16 -11.84
CA PHE A 455 3.20 -13.53 -12.78
C PHE A 455 1.85 -13.77 -12.07
N TYR A 456 1.80 -14.52 -10.96
CA TYR A 456 0.57 -14.73 -10.20
C TYR A 456 0.01 -13.45 -9.57
N ARG A 457 0.90 -12.56 -9.14
CA ARG A 457 0.51 -11.22 -8.68
C ARG A 457 -0.14 -10.40 -9.80
N ASP A 458 0.48 -10.37 -10.99
CA ASP A 458 0.06 -9.53 -12.10
C ASP A 458 -1.20 -10.07 -12.79
N VAL A 459 -1.44 -11.38 -12.76
CA VAL A 459 -2.72 -11.99 -13.12
C VAL A 459 -3.79 -11.79 -12.03
N GLY A 460 -3.40 -11.43 -10.79
CA GLY A 460 -4.33 -11.17 -9.69
C GLY A 460 -4.76 -12.40 -8.87
N ILE A 461 -4.26 -13.60 -9.20
CA ILE A 461 -4.63 -14.87 -8.57
C ILE A 461 -3.83 -15.22 -7.31
N LEU A 462 -2.75 -14.46 -7.03
CA LEU A 462 -1.98 -14.66 -5.80
C LEU A 462 -2.88 -14.43 -4.59
N ASN A 463 -3.16 -15.47 -3.82
CA ASN A 463 -3.99 -15.39 -2.63
C ASN A 463 -3.10 -15.34 -1.39
N VAL A 464 -3.13 -14.21 -0.69
CA VAL A 464 -2.39 -13.97 0.54
C VAL A 464 -3.37 -13.99 1.71
N LYS A 465 -3.19 -14.92 2.64
CA LYS A 465 -3.99 -15.04 3.86
C LYS A 465 -3.76 -13.85 4.81
N PRO A 466 -4.64 -13.63 5.81
CA PRO A 466 -4.47 -12.57 6.79
C PRO A 466 -3.15 -12.64 7.59
N ASP A 467 -2.62 -13.84 7.80
CA ASP A 467 -1.34 -14.11 8.45
C ASP A 467 -0.10 -13.81 7.58
N GLY A 468 -0.32 -13.32 6.35
CA GLY A 468 0.74 -13.00 5.39
C GLY A 468 1.24 -14.21 4.58
N LEU A 469 0.81 -15.42 4.90
CA LEU A 469 1.17 -16.61 4.14
C LEU A 469 0.30 -16.73 2.89
N TRP A 470 0.86 -17.27 1.81
CA TRP A 470 0.09 -17.57 0.59
C TRP A 470 -0.33 -19.04 0.55
N GLU A 471 -1.40 -19.32 -0.16
CA GLU A 471 -1.76 -20.69 -0.49
C GLU A 471 -0.68 -21.31 -1.40
N SER A 472 -0.41 -22.63 -1.21
CA SER A 472 0.61 -23.29 -2.02
C SER A 472 0.34 -23.08 -3.52
N LEU A 473 1.38 -22.71 -4.26
CA LEU A 473 1.29 -22.41 -5.69
C LEU A 473 0.68 -23.58 -6.52
N GLU A 474 0.87 -24.80 -6.05
CA GLU A 474 0.26 -26.00 -6.68
C GLU A 474 -1.29 -26.04 -6.59
N LYS A 475 -1.87 -25.46 -5.52
CA LYS A 475 -3.34 -25.34 -5.42
C LYS A 475 -3.88 -24.19 -6.28
N THR A 476 -3.05 -23.20 -6.53
CA THR A 476 -3.40 -22.04 -7.36
C THR A 476 -3.40 -22.44 -8.84
N ASP A 477 -2.46 -23.28 -9.29
CA ASP A 477 -2.44 -23.83 -10.65
C ASP A 477 -3.70 -24.66 -10.96
N LYS A 478 -4.29 -25.35 -9.94
CA LYS A 478 -5.53 -26.12 -10.09
C LYS A 478 -6.82 -25.27 -10.10
N LYS A 479 -6.77 -24.02 -9.70
CA LYS A 479 -7.93 -23.10 -9.73
C LYS A 479 -8.07 -22.33 -11.05
N LEU A 480 -7.06 -22.41 -11.92
CA LEU A 480 -7.07 -21.76 -13.23
C LEU A 480 -7.71 -22.62 -14.33
N PHE A 481 -8.12 -23.86 -14.01
CA PHE A 481 -8.75 -24.83 -14.93
C PHE A 481 -10.05 -25.38 -14.38
#